data_d46f22449417553775d34785d201c92a
#
_entry.id   d46f22449417553775d34785d201c92a
#
_cell.length_a   1.000
_cell.length_b   1.000
_cell.length_c   1.000
_cell.angle_alpha   90.00
_cell.angle_beta   90.00
_cell.angle_gamma   90.00
#
_symmetry.space_group_name_H-M   'P 1'
#
loop_
_entity.id
_entity.type
_entity.pdbx_description
1 polymer ?
#
loop_
_entity_poly.entity_id
_entity_poly.type
_entity_poly.pdbx_seq_one_letter_code
_entity_poly.pdbx_strand_id
1 'polypeptide(L)'
;IGNSGPLAPSISDAINKNKLVVTSVLSGNRNFEGRVSPDVRANYLASPMLVVAYAIAGTVNINLATDPLGTDKKGNPVYLADIWPSNREIADTERSCVTPSMFRDRYANVFDGDTSWRKVKSQKGLTYAWNAKSTYVQKPTFFDGLTTEPTDVAPVTDARILALLGDSITTDHISPAGSIKVDSPAG
;
A
#
# COMPACT_ATOMS: atom_id res chain seq x y z
N ILE A 1 1.90 -0.53 -5.13
CA ILE A 1 0.92 -1.16 -4.24
C ILE A 1 1.03 -0.46 -2.90
N GLY A 2 -0.08 0.04 -2.39
CA GLY A 2 -0.06 1.02 -1.33
C GLY A 2 -0.32 0.51 0.09
N ASN A 3 -0.17 -0.76 0.39
CA ASN A 3 -0.40 -1.25 1.75
C ASN A 3 0.94 -1.51 2.46
N SER A 4 1.08 -0.96 3.67
CA SER A 4 2.27 -1.12 4.51
C SER A 4 2.33 -2.46 5.25
N GLY A 5 1.28 -3.28 5.13
CA GLY A 5 1.07 -4.46 5.96
C GLY A 5 0.44 -4.13 7.32
N PRO A 6 0.04 -5.15 8.08
CA PRO A 6 -0.56 -4.95 9.39
C PRO A 6 0.46 -4.40 10.40
N LEU A 7 -0.01 -3.56 11.31
CA LEU A 7 0.76 -3.18 12.49
C LEU A 7 0.89 -4.39 13.45
N ALA A 8 1.91 -4.35 14.32
CA ALA A 8 2.00 -5.33 15.38
C ALA A 8 0.69 -5.37 16.20
N PRO A 9 0.18 -6.55 16.57
CA PRO A 9 -1.13 -6.66 17.25
C PRO A 9 -1.24 -5.79 18.50
N SER A 10 -0.19 -5.68 19.29
CA SER A 10 -0.15 -4.82 20.49
C SER A 10 -0.34 -3.33 20.17
N ILE A 11 0.18 -2.87 19.03
CA ILE A 11 0.05 -1.47 18.58
C ILE A 11 -1.38 -1.24 18.04
N SER A 12 -1.85 -2.11 17.15
CA SER A 12 -3.21 -2.02 16.62
C SER A 12 -4.27 -2.05 17.73
N ASP A 13 -4.11 -2.96 18.70
CA ASP A 13 -4.96 -3.04 19.89
C ASP A 13 -4.95 -1.76 20.71
N ALA A 14 -3.78 -1.19 20.96
CA ALA A 14 -3.64 0.05 21.72
C ALA A 14 -4.35 1.22 21.02
N ILE A 15 -4.19 1.33 19.71
CA ILE A 15 -4.86 2.36 18.89
C ILE A 15 -6.38 2.23 18.99
N ASN A 16 -6.89 1.03 18.73
CA ASN A 16 -8.33 0.81 18.62
C ASN A 16 -9.04 0.85 19.99
N LYS A 17 -8.48 0.24 21.03
CA LYS A 17 -9.05 0.24 22.38
C LYS A 17 -9.08 1.63 23.01
N ASN A 18 -8.05 2.43 22.79
CA ASN A 18 -7.94 3.76 23.37
C ASN A 18 -8.37 4.88 22.39
N LYS A 19 -8.82 4.55 21.19
CA LYS A 19 -9.25 5.50 20.14
C LYS A 19 -8.16 6.56 19.86
N LEU A 20 -6.92 6.12 19.77
CA LEU A 20 -5.79 7.01 19.56
C LEU A 20 -5.82 7.59 18.14
N VAL A 21 -5.39 8.84 18.00
CA VAL A 21 -5.16 9.47 16.71
C VAL A 21 -3.70 9.19 16.31
N VAL A 22 -3.53 8.26 15.40
CA VAL A 22 -2.22 7.86 14.87
C VAL A 22 -2.13 8.23 13.41
N THR A 23 -0.96 8.63 12.97
CA THR A 23 -0.69 9.05 11.59
C THR A 23 0.45 8.24 11.02
N SER A 24 0.52 8.15 9.69
CA SER A 24 1.67 7.63 8.99
C SER A 24 2.42 8.73 8.27
N VAL A 25 3.74 8.64 8.23
CA VAL A 25 4.61 9.45 7.38
C VAL A 25 5.40 8.51 6.49
N LEU A 26 5.29 8.69 5.18
CA LEU A 26 5.90 7.76 4.22
C LEU A 26 6.42 8.47 2.97
N SER A 27 7.35 7.84 2.28
CA SER A 27 7.89 8.31 1.01
C SER A 27 7.49 7.35 -0.11
N GLY A 28 6.94 7.87 -1.20
CA GLY A 28 6.72 7.11 -2.44
C GLY A 28 5.40 6.35 -2.56
N ASN A 29 4.47 6.46 -1.63
CA ASN A 29 3.13 5.89 -1.79
C ASN A 29 2.16 6.91 -2.39
N ARG A 30 1.40 6.50 -3.42
CA ARG A 30 0.42 7.34 -4.13
C ARG A 30 -1.02 7.16 -3.67
N ASN A 31 -1.33 6.06 -3.00
CA ASN A 31 -2.71 5.66 -2.68
C ASN A 31 -2.87 5.61 -1.16
N PHE A 32 -3.15 6.76 -0.55
CA PHE A 32 -3.20 6.89 0.90
C PHE A 32 -4.49 6.41 1.52
N GLU A 33 -5.62 6.79 0.97
CA GLU A 33 -6.94 6.59 1.55
C GLU A 33 -7.24 5.10 1.77
N GLY A 34 -7.23 4.68 3.02
CA GLY A 34 -7.52 3.30 3.44
C GLY A 34 -6.53 2.23 2.98
N ARG A 35 -5.51 2.59 2.16
CA ARG A 35 -4.58 1.62 1.56
C ARG A 35 -3.26 1.49 2.31
N VAL A 36 -2.88 2.46 3.13
CA VAL A 36 -1.65 2.38 3.94
C VAL A 36 -1.89 1.47 5.13
N SER A 37 -2.80 1.85 6.01
CA SER A 37 -3.22 1.06 7.17
C SER A 37 -4.63 1.49 7.60
N PRO A 38 -5.52 0.57 8.00
CA PRO A 38 -6.82 0.91 8.54
C PRO A 38 -6.76 1.57 9.93
N ASP A 39 -5.64 1.44 10.62
CA ASP A 39 -5.46 1.94 12.00
C ASP A 39 -5.02 3.41 12.06
N VAL A 40 -4.63 4.02 10.92
CA VAL A 40 -4.19 5.42 10.89
C VAL A 40 -5.31 6.36 10.45
N ARG A 41 -5.31 7.58 11.00
CA ARG A 41 -6.32 8.62 10.71
C ARG A 41 -5.89 9.60 9.63
N ALA A 42 -4.60 9.75 9.42
CA ALA A 42 -4.04 10.60 8.37
C ALA A 42 -2.73 10.03 7.86
N ASN A 43 -2.41 10.36 6.61
CA ASN A 43 -1.19 9.93 5.95
C ASN A 43 -0.46 11.14 5.37
N TYR A 44 0.83 11.22 5.59
CA TYR A 44 1.67 12.31 5.12
C TYR A 44 2.75 11.77 4.17
N LEU A 45 2.90 12.44 3.03
CA LEU A 45 3.99 12.16 2.10
C LEU A 45 5.16 13.09 2.39
N ALA A 46 6.32 12.51 2.64
CA ALA A 46 7.54 13.27 2.90
C ALA A 46 8.74 12.64 2.20
N SER A 47 9.87 13.35 2.17
CA SER A 47 11.13 12.75 1.72
C SER A 47 11.58 11.63 2.68
N PRO A 48 12.40 10.66 2.21
CA PRO A 48 12.91 9.59 3.09
C PRO A 48 13.59 10.12 4.35
N MET A 49 14.32 11.22 4.26
CA MET A 49 14.98 11.85 5.40
C MET A 49 13.99 12.40 6.43
N LEU A 50 12.91 13.04 5.98
CA LEU A 50 11.85 13.53 6.85
C LEU A 50 11.05 12.40 7.48
N VAL A 51 10.86 11.28 6.78
CA VAL A 51 10.24 10.08 7.39
C VAL A 51 11.05 9.64 8.60
N VAL A 52 12.39 9.62 8.50
CA VAL A 52 13.27 9.28 9.64
C VAL A 52 13.15 10.33 10.76
N ALA A 53 13.13 11.62 10.41
CA ALA A 53 12.99 12.70 11.40
C ALA A 53 11.69 12.59 12.20
N TYR A 54 10.55 12.37 11.52
CA TYR A 54 9.26 12.19 12.19
C TYR A 54 9.20 10.89 13.00
N ALA A 55 9.88 9.84 12.55
CA ALA A 55 9.98 8.60 13.32
C ALA A 55 10.77 8.79 14.63
N ILE A 56 11.82 9.63 14.62
CA ILE A 56 12.58 10.00 15.83
C ILE A 56 11.73 10.88 16.75
N ALA A 57 11.05 11.88 16.19
CA ALA A 57 10.20 12.79 16.96
C ALA A 57 8.98 12.08 17.58
N GLY A 58 8.49 11.00 16.96
CA GLY A 58 7.31 10.25 17.42
C GLY A 58 5.99 10.99 17.27
N THR A 59 5.97 12.15 16.62
CA THR A 59 4.79 12.97 16.40
C THR A 59 4.93 13.79 15.13
N VAL A 60 3.79 14.08 14.49
CA VAL A 60 3.72 15.04 13.36
C VAL A 60 3.37 16.47 13.83
N ASN A 61 2.98 16.61 15.09
CA ASN A 61 2.67 17.91 15.68
C ASN A 61 3.95 18.53 16.27
N ILE A 62 4.89 18.85 15.39
CA ILE A 62 6.21 19.40 15.73
C ILE A 62 6.65 20.36 14.62
N ASN A 63 7.30 21.46 15.00
CA ASN A 63 7.98 22.33 14.05
C ASN A 63 9.44 21.87 13.91
N LEU A 64 9.74 21.13 12.86
CA LEU A 64 11.08 20.58 12.60
C LEU A 64 12.18 21.64 12.45
N ALA A 65 11.83 22.92 12.24
CA ALA A 65 12.81 24.00 12.13
C ALA A 65 13.25 24.54 13.51
N THR A 66 12.40 24.43 14.53
CA THR A 66 12.62 25.08 15.83
C THR A 66 12.58 24.14 17.01
N ASP A 67 11.83 23.03 16.89
CA ASP A 67 11.62 22.14 18.03
C ASP A 67 12.63 20.97 18.01
N PRO A 68 13.07 20.50 19.18
CA PRO A 68 13.95 19.35 19.24
C PRO A 68 13.19 18.07 18.87
N LEU A 69 13.83 17.20 18.11
CA LEU A 69 13.32 15.85 17.78
C LEU A 69 13.30 14.93 19.00
N GLY A 70 14.15 15.19 19.95
CA GLY A 70 14.31 14.41 21.18
C GLY A 70 15.53 14.87 21.96
N THR A 71 16.06 14.00 22.82
CA THR A 71 17.26 14.26 23.62
C THR A 71 18.31 13.17 23.40
N ASP A 72 19.58 13.56 23.49
CA ASP A 72 20.71 12.62 23.48
C ASP A 72 20.80 11.82 24.81
N LYS A 73 21.77 10.92 24.89
CA LYS A 73 22.00 10.11 26.11
C LYS A 73 22.41 10.96 27.36
N LYS A 74 22.79 12.22 27.14
CA LYS A 74 23.17 13.15 28.21
C LYS A 74 22.04 14.11 28.58
N GLY A 75 20.91 14.02 27.92
CA GLY A 75 19.74 14.87 28.13
C GLY A 75 19.77 16.19 27.33
N ASN A 76 20.71 16.37 26.41
CA ASN A 76 20.75 17.57 25.58
C ASN A 76 19.71 17.46 24.43
N PRO A 77 19.04 18.56 24.06
CA PRO A 77 18.12 18.58 22.96
C PRO A 77 18.85 18.31 21.64
N VAL A 78 18.23 17.50 20.77
CA VAL A 78 18.73 17.18 19.42
C VAL A 78 17.75 17.74 18.39
N TYR A 79 18.23 18.58 17.50
CA TYR A 79 17.45 19.24 16.47
C TYR A 79 17.65 18.57 15.12
N LEU A 80 16.76 18.85 14.16
CA LEU A 80 16.88 18.32 12.80
C LEU A 80 18.24 18.65 12.16
N ALA A 81 18.76 19.85 12.39
CA ALA A 81 20.07 20.29 11.86
C ALA A 81 21.23 19.42 12.35
N ASP A 82 21.13 18.85 13.55
CA ASP A 82 22.19 18.02 14.13
C ASP A 82 22.30 16.65 13.48
N ILE A 83 21.21 16.16 12.88
CA ILE A 83 21.13 14.84 12.25
C ILE A 83 21.03 14.91 10.71
N TRP A 84 20.88 16.11 10.14
CA TRP A 84 20.72 16.26 8.71
C TRP A 84 22.06 16.03 7.97
N PRO A 85 22.15 15.04 7.09
CA PRO A 85 23.40 14.72 6.43
C PRO A 85 23.80 15.80 5.42
N SER A 86 25.06 16.08 5.34
CA SER A 86 25.64 16.91 4.27
C SER A 86 25.56 16.18 2.90
N ASN A 87 25.56 16.93 1.82
CA ASN A 87 25.60 16.37 0.47
C ASN A 87 26.82 15.46 0.25
N ARG A 88 27.95 15.75 0.90
CA ARG A 88 29.14 14.91 0.85
C ARG A 88 28.95 13.58 1.54
N GLU A 89 28.37 13.55 2.73
CA GLU A 89 28.05 12.31 3.46
C GLU A 89 27.08 11.44 2.68
N ILE A 90 26.07 12.06 2.05
CA ILE A 90 25.12 11.35 1.17
C ILE A 90 25.87 10.69 0.01
N ALA A 91 26.70 11.45 -0.73
CA ALA A 91 27.43 10.96 -1.89
C ALA A 91 28.45 9.86 -1.53
N ASP A 92 29.14 10.01 -0.40
CA ASP A 92 30.12 9.02 0.08
C ASP A 92 29.42 7.73 0.55
N THR A 93 28.29 7.85 1.21
CA THR A 93 27.46 6.70 1.64
C THR A 93 26.87 5.98 0.43
N GLU A 94 26.30 6.71 -0.53
CA GLU A 94 25.78 6.13 -1.76
C GLU A 94 26.85 5.33 -2.50
N ARG A 95 28.03 5.93 -2.70
CA ARG A 95 29.16 5.30 -3.42
C ARG A 95 29.66 4.03 -2.71
N SER A 96 29.64 4.01 -1.39
CA SER A 96 30.11 2.85 -0.60
C SER A 96 29.07 1.76 -0.47
N CYS A 97 27.78 2.11 -0.43
CA CYS A 97 26.70 1.18 -0.16
C CYS A 97 26.02 0.65 -1.43
N VAL A 98 25.85 1.50 -2.47
CA VAL A 98 25.17 1.08 -3.70
C VAL A 98 26.18 0.46 -4.66
N THR A 99 26.25 -0.86 -4.67
CA THR A 99 27.21 -1.62 -5.47
C THR A 99 26.51 -2.53 -6.49
N PRO A 100 27.18 -2.88 -7.61
CA PRO A 100 26.62 -3.83 -8.58
C PRO A 100 26.29 -5.21 -7.99
N SER A 101 26.99 -5.65 -6.93
CA SER A 101 26.68 -6.91 -6.24
C SER A 101 25.31 -6.88 -5.58
N MET A 102 24.92 -5.77 -4.94
CA MET A 102 23.61 -5.62 -4.33
C MET A 102 22.47 -5.89 -5.33
N PHE A 103 22.61 -5.37 -6.55
CA PHE A 103 21.61 -5.61 -7.61
C PHE A 103 21.60 -7.08 -8.02
N ARG A 104 22.77 -7.68 -8.27
CA ARG A 104 22.84 -9.10 -8.62
C ARG A 104 22.22 -9.98 -7.54
N ASP A 105 22.58 -9.75 -6.29
CA ASP A 105 22.08 -10.54 -5.15
C ASP A 105 20.58 -10.36 -4.96
N ARG A 106 20.08 -9.12 -5.09
CA ARG A 106 18.65 -8.83 -4.91
C ARG A 106 17.78 -9.42 -6.01
N TYR A 107 18.30 -9.49 -7.24
CA TYR A 107 17.54 -9.99 -8.38
C TYR A 107 17.84 -11.46 -8.73
N ALA A 108 18.78 -12.11 -8.06
CA ALA A 108 19.17 -13.49 -8.33
C ALA A 108 18.01 -14.48 -8.24
N ASN A 109 17.06 -14.22 -7.35
CA ASN A 109 15.92 -15.09 -7.06
C ASN A 109 14.57 -14.36 -7.10
N VAL A 110 14.47 -13.30 -7.92
CA VAL A 110 13.27 -12.43 -7.96
C VAL A 110 11.98 -13.18 -8.29
N PHE A 111 12.09 -14.31 -9.00
CA PHE A 111 10.92 -15.15 -9.37
C PHE A 111 10.52 -16.18 -8.32
N ASP A 112 11.33 -16.38 -7.27
CA ASP A 112 11.03 -17.39 -6.25
C ASP A 112 9.89 -16.97 -5.32
N GLY A 113 9.69 -15.67 -5.14
CA GLY A 113 8.74 -15.11 -4.20
C GLY A 113 9.09 -15.40 -2.73
N ASP A 114 8.30 -14.86 -1.82
CA ASP A 114 8.41 -15.15 -0.40
C ASP A 114 7.74 -16.48 -0.02
N THR A 115 7.81 -16.84 1.27
CA THR A 115 7.19 -18.07 1.78
C THR A 115 5.67 -18.10 1.66
N SER A 116 5.01 -16.94 1.73
CA SER A 116 3.56 -16.82 1.56
C SER A 116 3.17 -17.04 0.11
N TRP A 117 3.91 -16.42 -0.83
CA TRP A 117 3.72 -16.62 -2.26
C TRP A 117 3.89 -18.09 -2.66
N ARG A 118 4.94 -18.75 -2.17
CA ARG A 118 5.20 -20.18 -2.46
C ARG A 118 4.16 -21.14 -1.89
N LYS A 119 3.43 -20.74 -0.86
CA LYS A 119 2.32 -21.52 -0.28
C LYS A 119 1.01 -21.39 -1.03
N VAL A 120 0.89 -20.43 -1.94
CA VAL A 120 -0.32 -20.27 -2.77
C VAL A 120 -0.49 -21.50 -3.63
N LYS A 121 -1.59 -22.23 -3.40
CA LYS A 121 -1.96 -23.38 -4.21
C LYS A 121 -2.52 -22.87 -5.55
N SER A 122 -1.82 -23.13 -6.63
CA SER A 122 -2.30 -22.84 -7.97
C SER A 122 -2.88 -24.10 -8.61
N GLN A 123 -3.98 -23.95 -9.33
CA GLN A 123 -4.51 -25.02 -10.15
C GLN A 123 -3.65 -25.18 -11.40
N LYS A 124 -3.35 -26.44 -11.76
CA LYS A 124 -2.62 -26.77 -12.97
C LYS A 124 -3.64 -27.04 -14.09
N GLY A 125 -3.48 -26.41 -15.24
CA GLY A 125 -4.34 -26.61 -16.41
C GLY A 125 -4.19 -25.48 -17.42
N LEU A 126 -4.74 -25.67 -18.62
CA LEU A 126 -4.75 -24.67 -19.67
C LEU A 126 -5.77 -23.54 -19.39
N THR A 127 -6.78 -23.83 -18.59
CA THR A 127 -7.85 -22.89 -18.24
C THR A 127 -8.04 -22.85 -16.74
N TYR A 128 -8.55 -21.74 -16.23
CA TYR A 128 -8.91 -21.59 -14.82
C TYR A 128 -10.20 -22.34 -14.51
N ALA A 129 -10.21 -23.16 -13.45
CA ALA A 129 -11.41 -23.84 -12.99
C ALA A 129 -12.21 -22.92 -12.06
N TRP A 130 -13.25 -22.32 -12.61
CA TRP A 130 -14.12 -21.39 -11.89
C TRP A 130 -14.95 -22.11 -10.81
N ASN A 131 -15.00 -21.52 -9.63
CA ASN A 131 -15.88 -21.99 -8.57
C ASN A 131 -17.23 -21.24 -8.65
N ALA A 132 -18.28 -21.93 -9.11
CA ALA A 132 -19.62 -21.34 -9.26
C ALA A 132 -20.25 -20.86 -7.93
N LYS A 133 -19.73 -21.30 -6.78
CA LYS A 133 -20.19 -20.86 -5.45
C LYS A 133 -19.42 -19.65 -4.93
N SER A 134 -18.36 -19.22 -5.61
CA SER A 134 -17.61 -18.03 -5.20
C SER A 134 -18.47 -16.79 -5.40
N THR A 135 -18.51 -15.92 -4.38
CA THR A 135 -19.17 -14.61 -4.45
C THR A 135 -18.19 -13.47 -4.77
N TYR A 136 -16.88 -13.75 -4.82
CA TYR A 136 -15.85 -12.75 -5.06
C TYR A 136 -15.15 -12.94 -6.40
N VAL A 137 -14.60 -14.14 -6.67
CA VAL A 137 -13.96 -14.46 -7.95
C VAL A 137 -14.94 -15.26 -8.79
N GLN A 138 -15.63 -14.58 -9.71
CA GLN A 138 -16.67 -15.17 -10.55
C GLN A 138 -16.24 -15.19 -12.03
N LYS A 139 -16.73 -16.18 -12.77
CA LYS A 139 -16.54 -16.22 -14.21
C LYS A 139 -17.26 -15.01 -14.85
N PRO A 140 -16.54 -14.16 -15.59
CA PRO A 140 -17.16 -13.01 -16.24
C PRO A 140 -18.06 -13.47 -17.40
N THR A 141 -19.23 -12.87 -17.53
CA THR A 141 -20.24 -13.23 -18.53
C THR A 141 -19.98 -12.61 -19.91
N PHE A 142 -19.13 -11.59 -20.00
CA PHE A 142 -18.87 -10.87 -21.25
C PHE A 142 -18.08 -11.69 -22.29
N PHE A 143 -17.59 -12.88 -21.92
CA PHE A 143 -17.00 -13.85 -22.86
C PHE A 143 -18.00 -14.93 -23.34
N ASP A 144 -19.22 -14.94 -22.80
CA ASP A 144 -20.21 -15.95 -23.17
C ASP A 144 -20.69 -15.68 -24.60
N GLY A 145 -20.64 -16.71 -25.43
CA GLY A 145 -21.06 -16.62 -26.84
C GLY A 145 -20.01 -16.03 -27.80
N LEU A 146 -18.78 -15.73 -27.34
CA LEU A 146 -17.70 -15.32 -28.22
C LEU A 146 -17.29 -16.46 -29.13
N THR A 147 -17.06 -16.11 -30.43
CA THR A 147 -16.53 -16.98 -31.43
C THR A 147 -15.08 -16.63 -31.77
N THR A 148 -14.35 -17.51 -32.44
CA THR A 148 -12.99 -17.23 -32.91
C THR A 148 -12.94 -16.18 -34.02
N GLU A 149 -14.04 -16.01 -34.74
CA GLU A 149 -14.15 -14.98 -35.77
C GLU A 149 -14.75 -13.71 -35.17
N PRO A 150 -14.07 -12.56 -35.29
CA PRO A 150 -14.60 -11.31 -34.81
C PRO A 150 -15.87 -10.90 -35.59
N THR A 151 -16.85 -10.43 -34.87
CA THR A 151 -18.07 -9.85 -35.47
C THR A 151 -17.98 -8.34 -35.53
N ASP A 152 -18.69 -7.72 -36.46
CA ASP A 152 -18.82 -6.27 -36.49
C ASP A 152 -19.51 -5.74 -35.25
N VAL A 153 -19.17 -4.49 -34.88
CA VAL A 153 -19.82 -3.82 -33.76
C VAL A 153 -21.27 -3.54 -34.08
N ALA A 154 -22.18 -4.18 -33.37
CA ALA A 154 -23.61 -3.93 -33.50
C ALA A 154 -24.09 -2.83 -32.55
N PRO A 155 -25.10 -2.03 -32.93
CA PRO A 155 -25.71 -1.08 -32.01
C PRO A 155 -26.37 -1.79 -30.84
N VAL A 156 -26.28 -1.22 -29.67
CA VAL A 156 -26.96 -1.73 -28.47
C VAL A 156 -28.41 -1.31 -28.53
N THR A 157 -29.33 -2.26 -28.72
CA THR A 157 -30.78 -2.03 -28.77
C THR A 157 -31.46 -2.62 -27.54
N ASP A 158 -32.59 -2.04 -27.14
CA ASP A 158 -33.43 -2.51 -26.02
C ASP A 158 -32.71 -2.64 -24.67
N ALA A 159 -31.61 -1.94 -24.51
CA ALA A 159 -30.86 -1.92 -23.25
C ALA A 159 -31.67 -1.24 -22.15
N ARG A 160 -31.54 -1.78 -20.93
CA ARG A 160 -32.14 -1.21 -19.71
C ARG A 160 -31.05 -0.63 -18.82
N ILE A 161 -31.36 0.49 -18.16
CA ILE A 161 -30.45 1.11 -17.21
C ILE A 161 -30.31 0.21 -16.00
N LEU A 162 -29.09 -0.26 -15.71
CA LEU A 162 -28.77 -1.04 -14.53
C LEU A 162 -28.54 -0.12 -13.30
N ALA A 163 -27.83 0.98 -13.50
CA ALA A 163 -27.55 1.98 -12.46
C ALA A 163 -27.46 3.37 -13.10
N LEU A 164 -28.06 4.35 -12.44
CA LEU A 164 -27.95 5.76 -12.78
C LEU A 164 -27.09 6.44 -11.70
N LEU A 165 -25.89 6.86 -12.07
CA LEU A 165 -24.93 7.46 -11.16
C LEU A 165 -24.75 8.94 -11.47
N GLY A 166 -24.34 9.74 -10.48
CA GLY A 166 -24.02 11.15 -10.66
C GLY A 166 -22.64 11.37 -11.28
N ASP A 167 -22.27 12.63 -11.39
CA ASP A 167 -20.96 13.02 -11.91
C ASP A 167 -19.83 12.59 -10.96
N SER A 168 -18.62 12.42 -11.53
CA SER A 168 -17.41 12.13 -10.79
C SER A 168 -17.41 10.80 -9.99
N ILE A 169 -18.27 9.87 -10.32
CA ILE A 169 -18.27 8.53 -9.74
C ILE A 169 -17.12 7.73 -10.32
N THR A 170 -16.34 7.10 -9.44
CA THR A 170 -15.24 6.20 -9.80
C THR A 170 -15.51 4.78 -9.29
N THR A 171 -14.70 3.83 -9.76
CA THR A 171 -14.76 2.44 -9.27
C THR A 171 -14.52 2.32 -7.77
N ASP A 172 -13.77 3.23 -7.15
CA ASP A 172 -13.56 3.26 -5.70
C ASP A 172 -14.85 3.54 -4.90
N HIS A 173 -15.82 4.23 -5.48
CA HIS A 173 -17.14 4.43 -4.84
C HIS A 173 -17.97 3.14 -4.85
N ILE A 174 -17.76 2.27 -5.84
CA ILE A 174 -18.49 1.01 -6.00
C ILE A 174 -17.81 -0.11 -5.22
N SER A 175 -16.49 -0.19 -5.32
CA SER A 175 -15.66 -1.20 -4.65
C SER A 175 -14.39 -0.54 -4.11
N PRO A 176 -14.45 0.07 -2.91
CA PRO A 176 -13.31 0.74 -2.30
C PRO A 176 -12.15 -0.22 -2.08
N ALA A 177 -10.93 0.27 -2.33
CA ALA A 177 -9.74 -0.47 -1.93
C ALA A 177 -9.59 -0.42 -0.40
N GLY A 178 -9.21 -1.54 0.21
CA GLY A 178 -9.06 -1.63 1.66
C GLY A 178 -9.04 -3.06 2.17
N SER A 179 -9.17 -3.22 3.46
CA SER A 179 -9.23 -4.53 4.10
C SER A 179 -10.60 -5.18 3.84
N ILE A 180 -10.56 -6.46 3.42
CA ILE A 180 -11.77 -7.27 3.26
C ILE A 180 -12.11 -7.87 4.62
N LYS A 181 -13.29 -7.56 5.15
CA LYS A 181 -13.78 -8.15 6.39
C LYS A 181 -14.12 -9.61 6.17
N VAL A 182 -13.68 -10.48 7.09
CA VAL A 182 -13.88 -11.94 7.00
C VAL A 182 -15.37 -12.31 6.95
N ASP A 183 -16.21 -11.56 7.65
CA ASP A 183 -17.68 -11.75 7.74
C ASP A 183 -18.48 -11.11 6.60
N SER A 184 -17.79 -10.52 5.60
CA SER A 184 -18.40 -9.98 4.40
C SER A 184 -18.55 -11.05 3.30
N PRO A 185 -19.41 -10.84 2.28
CA PRO A 185 -19.52 -11.78 1.14
C PRO A 185 -18.17 -12.06 0.46
N ALA A 186 -17.31 -11.05 0.31
CA ALA A 186 -15.98 -11.22 -0.25
C ALA A 186 -15.04 -11.96 0.70
N GLY A 187 -15.18 -11.74 2.00
CA GLY A 187 -14.43 -12.43 3.04
C GLY A 187 -14.78 -13.90 3.17
#